data_0373325c66f1e087f8cb03eccd36dbfa
#
_entry.id   0373325c66f1e087f8cb03eccd36dbfa
#
_cell.length_a   1.000
_cell.length_b   1.000
_cell.length_c   1.000
_cell.angle_alpha   90.00
_cell.angle_beta   90.00
_cell.angle_gamma   90.00
#
_symmetry.space_group_name_H-M   'P 1'
#
loop_
_entity.id
_entity.type
_entity.pdbx_description
1 polymer ?
#
loop_
_entity_poly.entity_id
_entity_poly.type
_entity_poly.pdbx_seq_one_letter_code
_entity_poly.pdbx_strand_id
1 'polypeptide(L)'
;AWVSEMRIGASIGEVSVSRFPGMLAIIRAHFFRSAFETNAFGVMANLEVLQRKGIALPEQLHVCGGQSHSGLWPQILADTVQIPVQTYQTTECTALGAAAMAAFGTGVYRSLTEAVSAFSAEGTLYRPDAGSPYPEIYAAWLRLHRHMIAFN
;
A
#
# COMPACT_ATOMS: atom_id res chain seq x y z
N ALA A 1 -16.42 2.30 9.57
CA ALA A 1 -17.28 1.32 10.21
C ALA A 1 -16.51 0.06 10.66
N TRP A 2 -15.48 -0.36 9.95
CA TRP A 2 -14.71 -1.59 10.28
C TRP A 2 -13.80 -1.48 11.50
N VAL A 3 -13.41 -0.30 11.90
CA VAL A 3 -12.49 -0.08 13.04
C VAL A 3 -13.20 -0.22 14.40
N SER A 4 -14.53 -0.12 14.44
CA SER A 4 -15.31 -0.18 15.67
C SER A 4 -15.60 -1.61 16.18
N GLU A 5 -15.44 -2.64 15.34
CA GLU A 5 -15.79 -4.02 15.69
C GLU A 5 -14.63 -4.94 16.05
N MET A 6 -13.37 -4.49 15.91
CA MET A 6 -12.24 -5.33 16.29
C MET A 6 -12.07 -5.38 17.82
N ARG A 7 -12.75 -6.34 18.45
CA ARG A 7 -12.50 -6.72 19.85
C ARG A 7 -11.16 -7.45 19.91
N ILE A 8 -10.10 -6.77 20.33
CA ILE A 8 -8.89 -7.46 20.78
C ILE A 8 -9.21 -8.04 22.15
N GLY A 9 -9.22 -9.39 22.24
CA GLY A 9 -9.44 -10.11 23.49
C GLY A 9 -8.47 -9.63 24.55
N ALA A 10 -9.03 -9.32 25.72
CA ALA A 10 -8.32 -8.88 26.90
C ALA A 10 -7.39 -9.97 27.42
N SER A 11 -6.10 -9.77 27.35
CA SER A 11 -5.13 -10.40 28.22
C SER A 11 -3.78 -9.65 28.18
N ILE A 12 -3.84 -8.37 28.43
CA ILE A 12 -2.65 -7.64 28.89
C ILE A 12 -3.14 -6.94 30.16
N GLY A 13 -2.53 -7.29 31.29
CA GLY A 13 -2.91 -7.00 32.66
C GLY A 13 -3.83 -5.79 32.86
N GLU A 14 -4.76 -5.90 33.79
CA GLU A 14 -5.82 -4.94 34.11
C GLU A 14 -5.35 -3.48 34.29
N VAL A 15 -4.97 -2.85 33.20
CA VAL A 15 -5.08 -1.40 33.09
C VAL A 15 -6.50 -1.16 32.62
N SER A 16 -7.34 -0.62 33.49
CA SER A 16 -8.73 -0.29 33.21
C SER A 16 -8.81 0.72 32.03
N VAL A 17 -8.72 0.20 30.83
CA VAL A 17 -8.79 0.95 29.55
C VAL A 17 -10.19 1.56 29.36
N SER A 18 -11.16 1.09 30.16
CA SER A 18 -12.54 1.64 30.20
C SER A 18 -12.63 3.11 30.59
N ARG A 19 -11.57 3.65 31.24
CA ARG A 19 -11.55 5.04 31.71
C ARG A 19 -11.19 6.09 30.63
N PHE A 20 -10.65 5.65 29.50
CA PHE A 20 -10.21 6.53 28.41
C PHE A 20 -10.53 5.95 27.02
N PRO A 21 -11.81 5.89 26.60
CA PRO A 21 -12.19 5.32 25.32
C PRO A 21 -11.56 6.06 24.13
N GLY A 22 -11.33 7.38 24.27
CA GLY A 22 -10.64 8.18 23.25
C GLY A 22 -9.17 7.82 23.06
N MET A 23 -8.46 7.50 24.15
CA MET A 23 -7.05 7.10 24.08
C MET A 23 -6.88 5.73 23.39
N LEU A 24 -7.79 4.79 23.61
CA LEU A 24 -7.76 3.49 22.93
C LEU A 24 -8.00 3.62 21.42
N ALA A 25 -8.91 4.50 21.02
CA ALA A 25 -9.17 4.78 19.60
C ALA A 25 -7.92 5.41 18.93
N ILE A 26 -7.24 6.34 19.60
CA ILE A 26 -6.00 6.94 19.10
C ILE A 26 -4.91 5.88 18.95
N ILE A 27 -4.69 5.01 19.92
CA ILE A 27 -3.67 3.94 19.85
C ILE A 27 -3.97 2.99 18.69
N ARG A 28 -5.23 2.60 18.48
CA ARG A 28 -5.63 1.74 17.36
C ARG A 28 -5.33 2.40 16.01
N ALA A 29 -5.71 3.66 15.84
CA ALA A 29 -5.48 4.39 14.61
C ALA A 29 -3.96 4.48 14.28
N HIS A 30 -3.13 4.76 15.26
CA HIS A 30 -1.68 4.80 15.08
C HIS A 30 -1.11 3.41 14.76
N PHE A 31 -1.63 2.35 15.36
CA PHE A 31 -1.19 0.99 15.06
C PHE A 31 -1.48 0.62 13.59
N PHE A 32 -2.71 0.86 13.11
CA PHE A 32 -3.05 0.58 11.71
C PHE A 32 -2.26 1.45 10.74
N ARG A 33 -2.09 2.73 11.08
CA ARG A 33 -1.28 3.63 10.26
C ARG A 33 0.17 3.14 10.16
N SER A 34 0.79 2.71 11.26
CA SER A 34 2.16 2.19 11.25
C SER A 34 2.31 0.93 10.40
N ALA A 35 1.28 0.07 10.34
CA ALA A 35 1.27 -1.09 9.45
C ALA A 35 1.26 -0.68 7.97
N PHE A 36 0.46 0.33 7.60
CA PHE A 36 0.46 0.88 6.24
C PHE A 36 1.78 1.57 5.89
N GLU A 37 2.35 2.33 6.81
CA GLU A 37 3.64 2.98 6.67
C GLU A 37 4.76 1.96 6.45
N THR A 38 4.82 0.91 7.27
CA THR A 38 5.83 -0.16 7.14
C THR A 38 5.73 -0.86 5.78
N ASN A 39 4.51 -1.09 5.29
CA ASN A 39 4.30 -1.66 3.96
C ASN A 39 4.80 -0.73 2.85
N ALA A 40 4.48 0.57 2.91
CA ALA A 40 4.96 1.57 1.96
C ALA A 40 6.50 1.70 1.98
N PHE A 41 7.12 1.64 3.17
CA PHE A 41 8.57 1.66 3.32
C PHE A 41 9.24 0.42 2.73
N GLY A 42 8.59 -0.75 2.84
CA GLY A 42 9.04 -1.97 2.17
C GLY A 42 9.02 -1.84 0.65
N VAL A 43 7.99 -1.22 0.08
CA VAL A 43 7.92 -0.92 -1.36
C VAL A 43 9.06 0.02 -1.76
N MET A 44 9.26 1.12 -1.02
CA MET A 44 10.35 2.07 -1.31
C MET A 44 11.72 1.40 -1.25
N ALA A 45 11.98 0.55 -0.24
CA ALA A 45 13.23 -0.18 -0.13
C ALA A 45 13.48 -1.10 -1.34
N ASN A 46 12.44 -1.75 -1.87
CA ASN A 46 12.54 -2.56 -3.08
C ASN A 46 12.80 -1.71 -4.33
N LEU A 47 12.15 -0.56 -4.47
CA LEU A 47 12.40 0.37 -5.57
C LEU A 47 13.85 0.89 -5.56
N GLU A 48 14.42 1.20 -4.39
CA GLU A 48 15.83 1.55 -4.26
C GLU A 48 16.77 0.42 -4.70
N VAL A 49 16.42 -0.85 -4.41
CA VAL A 49 17.19 -2.00 -4.89
C VAL A 49 17.19 -2.06 -6.41
N LEU A 50 16.04 -1.87 -7.05
CA LEU A 50 15.91 -1.84 -8.51
C LEU A 50 16.74 -0.70 -9.10
N GLN A 51 16.65 0.49 -8.53
CA GLN A 51 17.40 1.66 -8.97
C GLN A 51 18.92 1.45 -8.87
N ARG A 52 19.41 0.86 -7.76
CA ARG A 52 20.83 0.49 -7.61
C ARG A 52 21.31 -0.53 -8.64
N LYS A 53 20.40 -1.33 -9.19
CA LYS A 53 20.69 -2.27 -10.29
C LYS A 53 20.57 -1.65 -11.68
N GLY A 54 20.39 -0.33 -11.78
CA GLY A 54 20.29 0.39 -13.04
C GLY A 54 18.91 0.33 -13.70
N ILE A 55 17.88 -0.14 -12.98
CA ILE A 55 16.49 -0.14 -13.48
C ILE A 55 15.89 1.23 -13.18
N ALA A 56 15.44 1.92 -14.22
CA ALA A 56 14.76 3.21 -14.08
C ALA A 56 13.45 3.04 -13.29
N LEU A 57 13.17 3.97 -12.40
CA LEU A 57 11.88 4.01 -11.72
C LEU A 57 10.79 4.43 -12.70
N PRO A 58 9.57 3.90 -12.56
CA PRO A 58 8.44 4.29 -13.40
C PRO A 58 7.99 5.72 -13.06
N GLU A 59 7.40 6.41 -14.04
CA GLU A 59 6.80 7.73 -13.83
C GLU A 59 5.52 7.66 -12.99
N GLN A 60 4.90 6.49 -12.92
CA GLN A 60 3.68 6.23 -12.16
C GLN A 60 3.66 4.78 -11.68
N LEU A 61 3.27 4.56 -10.43
CA LEU A 61 3.02 3.22 -9.88
C LEU A 61 1.56 2.85 -10.05
N HIS A 62 1.31 1.62 -10.50
CA HIS A 62 -0.02 1.05 -10.60
C HIS A 62 -0.21 0.04 -9.47
N VAL A 63 -1.23 0.25 -8.63
CA VAL A 63 -1.53 -0.59 -7.49
C VAL A 63 -2.95 -1.13 -7.54
N CYS A 64 -3.11 -2.38 -7.18
CA CYS A 64 -4.40 -3.06 -7.12
C CYS A 64 -4.45 -3.99 -5.90
N GLY A 65 -5.63 -4.59 -5.67
CA GLY A 65 -5.87 -5.45 -4.51
C GLY A 65 -6.53 -4.70 -3.35
N GLY A 66 -6.82 -5.42 -2.27
CA GLY A 66 -7.63 -4.91 -1.17
C GLY A 66 -7.12 -3.61 -0.52
N GLN A 67 -5.81 -3.46 -0.37
CA GLN A 67 -5.23 -2.25 0.25
C GLN A 67 -5.40 -1.00 -0.61
N SER A 68 -5.49 -1.12 -1.94
CA SER A 68 -5.66 0.03 -2.84
C SER A 68 -6.97 0.77 -2.65
N HIS A 69 -7.97 0.14 -2.00
CA HIS A 69 -9.26 0.75 -1.68
C HIS A 69 -9.32 1.47 -0.34
N SER A 70 -8.25 1.43 0.46
CA SER A 70 -8.26 2.06 1.79
C SER A 70 -8.32 3.60 1.74
N GLY A 71 -8.03 4.23 0.60
CA GLY A 71 -7.88 5.68 0.47
C GLY A 71 -6.66 6.24 1.20
N LEU A 72 -6.28 5.64 2.32
CA LEU A 72 -5.16 6.08 3.15
C LEU A 72 -3.82 5.50 2.65
N TRP A 73 -3.76 4.19 2.43
CA TRP A 73 -2.51 3.52 2.05
C TRP A 73 -1.93 3.99 0.71
N PRO A 74 -2.72 4.17 -0.38
CA PRO A 74 -2.18 4.68 -1.63
C PRO A 74 -1.58 6.09 -1.52
N GLN A 75 -2.15 6.95 -0.66
CA GLN A 75 -1.57 8.27 -0.40
C GLN A 75 -0.26 8.16 0.38
N ILE A 76 -0.21 7.35 1.45
CA ILE A 76 1.03 7.09 2.20
C ILE A 76 2.11 6.54 1.26
N LEU A 77 1.75 5.64 0.35
CA LEU A 77 2.69 5.09 -0.63
C LEU A 77 3.20 6.20 -1.57
N ALA A 78 2.31 6.99 -2.18
CA ALA A 78 2.70 8.08 -3.06
C ALA A 78 3.66 9.07 -2.36
N ASP A 79 3.32 9.45 -1.14
CA ASP A 79 4.12 10.37 -0.32
C ASP A 79 5.48 9.79 0.09
N THR A 80 5.56 8.47 0.27
CA THR A 80 6.80 7.77 0.64
C THR A 80 7.74 7.63 -0.55
N VAL A 81 7.21 7.18 -1.70
CA VAL A 81 8.03 6.90 -2.89
C VAL A 81 8.25 8.12 -3.76
N GLN A 82 7.51 9.21 -3.52
CA GLN A 82 7.52 10.45 -4.32
C GLN A 82 7.21 10.22 -5.80
N ILE A 83 6.37 9.21 -6.09
CA ILE A 83 5.89 8.85 -7.42
C ILE A 83 4.36 8.79 -7.36
N PRO A 84 3.63 9.31 -8.37
CA PRO A 84 2.19 9.17 -8.45
C PRO A 84 1.74 7.71 -8.41
N VAL A 85 0.66 7.44 -7.67
CA VAL A 85 0.09 6.10 -7.50
C VAL A 85 -1.31 6.05 -8.09
N GLN A 86 -1.51 5.23 -9.11
CA GLN A 86 -2.80 4.98 -9.76
C GLN A 86 -3.43 3.72 -9.16
N THR A 87 -4.66 3.83 -8.67
CA THR A 87 -5.48 2.69 -8.26
C THR A 87 -6.47 2.30 -9.36
N TYR A 88 -7.15 1.16 -9.17
CA TYR A 88 -8.17 0.66 -10.09
C TYR A 88 -9.49 0.45 -9.35
N GLN A 89 -10.61 0.49 -10.07
CA GLN A 89 -11.93 0.33 -9.47
C GLN A 89 -12.19 -1.10 -8.96
N THR A 90 -11.51 -2.09 -9.55
CA THR A 90 -11.62 -3.48 -9.12
C THR A 90 -10.51 -3.89 -8.16
N THR A 91 -10.85 -4.70 -7.16
CA THR A 91 -9.91 -5.39 -6.28
C THR A 91 -9.38 -6.68 -6.88
N GLU A 92 -10.15 -7.31 -7.77
CA GLU A 92 -9.90 -8.66 -8.29
C GLU A 92 -9.00 -8.64 -9.54
N CYS A 93 -7.89 -7.90 -9.47
CA CYS A 93 -6.99 -7.73 -10.61
C CYS A 93 -6.39 -9.05 -11.13
N THR A 94 -6.21 -10.04 -10.24
CA THR A 94 -5.74 -11.37 -10.63
C THR A 94 -6.77 -12.09 -11.51
N ALA A 95 -8.05 -12.05 -11.14
CA ALA A 95 -9.13 -12.62 -11.92
C ALA A 95 -9.31 -11.89 -13.25
N LEU A 96 -9.21 -10.55 -13.24
CA LEU A 96 -9.25 -9.74 -14.47
C LEU A 96 -8.08 -10.07 -15.40
N GLY A 97 -6.89 -10.24 -14.88
CA GLY A 97 -5.73 -10.63 -15.66
C GLY A 97 -5.93 -12.00 -16.32
N ALA A 98 -6.45 -12.98 -15.58
CA ALA A 98 -6.79 -14.29 -16.12
C ALA A 98 -7.87 -14.20 -17.23
N ALA A 99 -8.91 -13.39 -17.01
CA ALA A 99 -9.96 -13.19 -18.01
C ALA A 99 -9.42 -12.51 -19.28
N ALA A 100 -8.56 -11.49 -19.14
CA ALA A 100 -7.92 -10.81 -20.27
C ALA A 100 -7.04 -11.79 -21.09
N MET A 101 -6.26 -12.63 -20.41
CA MET A 101 -5.45 -13.68 -21.06
C MET A 101 -6.32 -14.69 -21.81
N ALA A 102 -7.42 -15.15 -21.21
CA ALA A 102 -8.36 -16.08 -21.86
C ALA A 102 -9.02 -15.43 -23.09
N ALA A 103 -9.49 -14.19 -22.96
CA ALA A 103 -10.12 -13.45 -24.04
C ALA A 103 -9.15 -13.17 -25.22
N PHE A 104 -7.89 -12.88 -24.93
CA PHE A 104 -6.84 -12.79 -25.94
C PHE A 104 -6.56 -14.15 -26.58
N GLY A 105 -6.38 -15.21 -25.77
CA GLY A 105 -6.07 -16.56 -26.24
C GLY A 105 -7.18 -17.18 -27.12
N THR A 106 -8.44 -16.80 -26.91
CA THR A 106 -9.59 -17.22 -27.73
C THR A 106 -9.84 -16.32 -28.94
N GLY A 107 -9.04 -15.29 -29.14
CA GLY A 107 -9.15 -14.39 -30.30
C GLY A 107 -10.27 -13.34 -30.21
N VAL A 108 -10.86 -13.15 -29.03
CA VAL A 108 -11.85 -12.08 -28.79
C VAL A 108 -11.22 -10.70 -28.96
N TYR A 109 -9.97 -10.54 -28.49
CA TYR A 109 -9.17 -9.33 -28.66
C TYR A 109 -7.93 -9.60 -29.50
N ARG A 110 -7.49 -8.58 -30.25
CA ARG A 110 -6.33 -8.69 -31.16
C ARG A 110 -4.98 -8.61 -30.46
N SER A 111 -4.96 -8.05 -29.25
CA SER A 111 -3.76 -7.95 -28.40
C SER A 111 -4.11 -8.08 -26.94
N LEU A 112 -3.11 -8.47 -26.12
CA LEU A 112 -3.27 -8.51 -24.68
C LEU A 112 -3.51 -7.11 -24.11
N THR A 113 -2.86 -6.09 -24.66
CA THR A 113 -3.05 -4.69 -24.23
C THR A 113 -4.50 -4.26 -24.45
N GLU A 114 -5.10 -4.59 -25.58
CA GLU A 114 -6.51 -4.30 -25.87
C GLU A 114 -7.43 -5.02 -24.88
N ALA A 115 -7.19 -6.29 -24.62
CA ALA A 115 -7.96 -7.06 -23.65
C ALA A 115 -7.86 -6.49 -22.23
N VAL A 116 -6.65 -6.15 -21.76
CA VAL A 116 -6.44 -5.54 -20.44
C VAL A 116 -7.16 -4.18 -20.35
N SER A 117 -7.04 -3.34 -21.37
CA SER A 117 -7.69 -2.02 -21.40
C SER A 117 -9.22 -2.12 -21.35
N ALA A 118 -9.80 -3.15 -21.97
CA ALA A 118 -11.24 -3.37 -21.95
C ALA A 118 -11.79 -3.78 -20.58
N PHE A 119 -10.96 -4.46 -19.77
CA PHE A 119 -11.34 -4.90 -18.42
C PHE A 119 -10.88 -3.97 -17.31
N SER A 120 -9.94 -3.06 -17.58
CA SER A 120 -9.37 -2.16 -16.57
C SER A 120 -10.14 -0.85 -16.53
N ALA A 121 -10.71 -0.54 -15.37
CA ALA A 121 -11.26 0.80 -15.10
C ALA A 121 -10.36 1.48 -14.08
N GLU A 122 -9.81 2.64 -14.47
CA GLU A 122 -9.00 3.46 -13.57
C GLU A 122 -9.83 3.94 -12.38
N GLY A 123 -9.20 3.95 -11.22
CA GLY A 123 -9.72 4.49 -9.97
C GLY A 123 -9.17 5.89 -9.70
N THR A 124 -8.60 6.07 -8.52
CA THR A 124 -8.07 7.36 -8.08
C THR A 124 -6.57 7.45 -8.34
N LEU A 125 -6.13 8.61 -8.82
CA LEU A 125 -4.71 8.97 -8.92
C LEU A 125 -4.31 9.75 -7.66
N TYR A 126 -3.41 9.18 -6.86
CA TYR A 126 -2.81 9.79 -5.69
C TYR A 126 -1.49 10.43 -6.08
N ARG A 127 -1.38 11.74 -5.86
CA ARG A 127 -0.14 12.49 -6.13
C ARG A 127 0.63 12.66 -4.83
N PRO A 128 1.97 12.59 -4.87
CA PRO A 128 2.79 12.83 -3.70
C PRO A 128 2.63 14.27 -3.21
N ASP A 129 2.56 14.44 -1.90
CA ASP A 129 2.69 15.74 -1.25
C ASP A 129 4.17 16.07 -1.05
N ALA A 130 4.63 17.16 -1.68
CA ALA A 130 6.02 17.62 -1.55
C ALA A 130 6.39 18.04 -0.12
N GLY A 131 5.40 18.37 0.72
CA GLY A 131 5.58 18.70 2.15
C GLY A 131 5.49 17.48 3.07
N SER A 132 5.32 16.28 2.53
CA SER A 132 5.16 15.07 3.32
C SER A 132 6.42 14.75 4.15
N PRO A 133 6.28 14.36 5.43
CA PRO A 133 7.40 13.95 6.28
C PRO A 133 7.89 12.53 5.99
N TYR A 134 7.23 11.79 5.09
CA TYR A 134 7.53 10.37 4.87
C TYR A 134 8.94 10.08 4.38
N PRO A 135 9.60 10.88 3.54
CA PRO A 135 10.99 10.64 3.16
C PRO A 135 11.94 10.62 4.37
N GLU A 136 11.73 11.52 5.35
CA GLU A 136 12.53 11.57 6.57
C GLU A 136 12.23 10.39 7.51
N ILE A 137 10.94 10.05 7.67
CA ILE A 137 10.49 8.92 8.47
C ILE A 137 11.03 7.61 7.89
N TYR A 138 10.98 7.45 6.56
CA TYR A 138 11.57 6.30 5.88
C TYR A 138 13.08 6.16 6.13
N ALA A 139 13.82 7.26 6.06
CA ALA A 139 15.25 7.23 6.35
C ALA A 139 15.56 6.78 7.79
N ALA A 140 14.73 7.18 8.75
CA ALA A 140 14.83 6.72 10.15
C ALA A 140 14.49 5.22 10.28
N TRP A 141 13.39 4.79 9.63
CA TRP A 141 12.97 3.38 9.59
C TRP A 141 14.05 2.50 8.97
N LEU A 142 14.66 2.92 7.86
CA LEU A 142 15.71 2.15 7.17
C LEU A 142 16.96 1.94 8.05
N ARG A 143 17.34 2.94 8.85
CA ARG A 143 18.43 2.80 9.83
C ARG A 143 18.09 1.73 10.87
N LEU A 144 16.89 1.78 11.44
CA LEU A 144 16.44 0.79 12.42
C LEU A 144 16.35 -0.62 11.82
N HIS A 145 15.76 -0.73 10.64
CA HIS A 145 15.61 -2.00 9.93
C HIS A 145 16.96 -2.68 9.66
N ARG A 146 17.96 -1.93 9.21
CA ARG A 146 19.33 -2.46 9.01
C ARG A 146 19.97 -2.96 10.30
N HIS A 147 19.76 -2.28 11.41
CA HIS A 147 20.23 -2.75 12.73
C HIS A 147 19.56 -4.06 13.13
N MET A 148 18.26 -4.17 12.93
CA MET A 148 17.51 -5.39 13.28
C MET A 148 17.95 -6.62 12.46
N ILE A 149 18.26 -6.45 11.17
CA ILE A 149 18.74 -7.54 10.32
C ILE A 149 20.17 -7.95 10.68
N ALA A 150 21.00 -7.02 11.13
CA ALA A 150 22.39 -7.32 11.52
C ALA A 150 22.51 -8.13 12.83
N PHE A 151 21.43 -8.28 13.61
CA PHE A 151 21.38 -9.08 14.83
C PHE A 151 21.03 -10.56 14.61
N ASN A 152 20.72 -10.97 13.38
CA ASN A 152 20.48 -12.36 12.97
C ASN A 152 21.62 -12.88 12.10
#